data_527adecf57e3f90a5e728e68f1b1c061
#
_entry.id   527adecf57e3f90a5e728e68f1b1c061
#
_cell.length_a   1.000
_cell.length_b   1.000
_cell.length_c   1.000
_cell.angle_alpha   90.00
_cell.angle_beta   90.00
_cell.angle_gamma   90.00
#
_symmetry.space_group_name_H-M   'P 1'
#
loop_
_entity.id
_entity.type
_entity.pdbx_description
1 polymer ?
#
loop_
_entity_poly.entity_id
_entity_poly.type
_entity_poly.pdbx_seq_one_letter_code
_entity_poly.pdbx_strand_id
1 'polypeptide(L)'
;MPSITLLHAGFYSSIQDRGRKSHRHIGIPHSGAMDQSSADLGNSLLNNALDAAVMEIILQGGTYLFSHSTRIAVTGAKASIRINNILVDQNKVLEISAGDLLKMGATSSGNFIYLVIAGGFLTDTILGSKAVYHNITKKNKTNDAPEM
;
A
#
# COMPACT_ATOMS: atom_id res chain seq x y z
N MET A 1 -18.60 -6.44 -1.47
CA MET A 1 -17.57 -5.59 -2.10
C MET A 1 -16.20 -5.96 -1.56
N PRO A 2 -15.18 -6.14 -2.39
CA PRO A 2 -13.83 -6.44 -1.89
C PRO A 2 -13.31 -5.34 -0.96
N SER A 3 -12.79 -5.74 0.19
CA SER A 3 -12.25 -4.79 1.16
C SER A 3 -11.05 -5.37 1.90
N ILE A 4 -10.21 -4.47 2.39
CA ILE A 4 -9.19 -4.76 3.38
C ILE A 4 -9.53 -3.94 4.62
N THR A 5 -9.69 -4.62 5.75
CA THR A 5 -9.96 -3.94 7.03
C THR A 5 -8.68 -3.88 7.84
N LEU A 6 -8.31 -2.70 8.27
CA LEU A 6 -7.17 -2.50 9.14
C LEU A 6 -7.58 -2.78 10.59
N LEU A 7 -7.21 -3.96 11.12
CA LEU A 7 -7.55 -4.36 12.47
C LEU A 7 -6.62 -3.73 13.51
N HIS A 8 -5.36 -3.52 13.15
CA HIS A 8 -4.36 -2.92 14.00
C HIS A 8 -3.48 -2.03 13.15
N ALA A 9 -3.41 -0.76 13.48
CA ALA A 9 -2.54 0.19 12.79
C ALA A 9 -1.09 -0.02 13.19
N GLY A 10 -0.20 0.03 12.21
CA GLY A 10 1.22 0.14 12.47
C GLY A 10 1.61 1.56 12.84
N PHE A 11 2.83 1.98 12.48
CA PHE A 11 3.30 3.33 12.77
C PHE A 11 2.58 4.39 11.94
N TYR A 12 2.63 4.27 10.62
CA TYR A 12 1.93 5.16 9.69
C TYR A 12 1.81 4.51 8.32
N SER A 13 0.67 4.69 7.69
CA SER A 13 0.47 4.21 6.32
C SER A 13 -0.41 5.16 5.53
N SER A 14 -0.23 5.16 4.21
CA SER A 14 -0.97 6.00 3.28
C SER A 14 -1.04 5.35 1.91
N ILE A 15 -2.05 5.74 1.13
CA ILE A 15 -2.15 5.32 -0.26
C ILE A 15 -1.29 6.26 -1.10
N GLN A 16 -0.45 5.69 -1.95
CA GLN A 16 0.45 6.41 -2.83
C GLN A 16 0.40 5.82 -4.24
N ASP A 17 0.78 6.63 -5.22
CA ASP A 17 1.00 6.21 -6.60
C ASP A 17 2.23 6.95 -7.15
N ARG A 18 2.27 7.29 -8.45
CA ARG A 18 3.39 8.04 -9.03
C ARG A 18 3.35 9.54 -8.73
N GLY A 19 2.36 10.00 -7.98
CA GLY A 19 2.25 11.39 -7.55
C GLY A 19 1.53 12.27 -8.56
N ARG A 20 1.35 13.54 -8.17
CA ARG A 20 0.70 14.57 -8.98
C ARG A 20 1.73 15.33 -9.78
N LYS A 21 1.60 15.26 -11.09
CA LYS A 21 2.50 15.96 -12.01
C LYS A 21 1.88 17.27 -12.45
N SER A 22 2.74 18.23 -12.82
CA SER A 22 2.35 19.49 -13.47
C SER A 22 1.51 20.45 -12.61
N HIS A 23 1.50 20.28 -11.28
CA HIS A 23 0.74 21.15 -10.37
C HIS A 23 1.61 21.89 -9.35
N ARG A 24 2.94 21.73 -9.40
CA ARG A 24 3.86 22.41 -8.47
C ARG A 24 3.79 23.93 -8.56
N HIS A 25 3.55 24.45 -9.74
CA HIS A 25 3.47 25.88 -9.99
C HIS A 25 2.30 26.56 -9.27
N ILE A 26 1.29 25.80 -8.84
CA ILE A 26 0.16 26.31 -8.05
C ILE A 26 0.26 25.89 -6.57
N GLY A 27 1.45 25.46 -6.12
CA GLY A 27 1.69 25.13 -4.72
C GLY A 27 1.29 23.71 -4.32
N ILE A 28 0.95 22.84 -5.25
CA ILE A 28 0.58 21.45 -4.97
C ILE A 28 1.79 20.55 -5.21
N PRO A 29 2.31 19.85 -4.18
CA PRO A 29 3.48 19.01 -4.33
C PRO A 29 3.17 17.77 -5.17
N HIS A 30 4.24 17.16 -5.71
CA HIS A 30 4.15 15.92 -6.49
C HIS A 30 3.52 14.78 -5.67
N SER A 31 3.87 14.67 -4.38
CA SER A 31 3.51 13.50 -3.54
C SER A 31 4.01 12.20 -4.20
N GLY A 32 3.36 11.07 -3.91
CA GLY A 32 3.74 9.79 -4.48
C GLY A 32 4.66 8.98 -3.57
N ALA A 33 4.97 7.75 -3.99
CA ALA A 33 5.79 6.83 -3.21
C ALA A 33 7.21 7.37 -3.03
N MET A 34 7.74 7.27 -1.82
CA MET A 34 9.12 7.67 -1.51
C MET A 34 10.15 6.76 -2.18
N ASP A 35 9.86 5.47 -2.27
CA ASP A 35 10.67 4.48 -3.00
C ASP A 35 9.85 3.97 -4.19
N GLN A 36 9.91 4.71 -5.28
CA GLN A 36 9.14 4.40 -6.48
C GLN A 36 9.55 3.06 -7.10
N SER A 37 10.84 2.69 -7.01
CA SER A 37 11.32 1.42 -7.55
C SER A 37 10.66 0.22 -6.87
N SER A 38 10.49 0.29 -5.55
CA SER A 38 9.83 -0.79 -4.79
C SER A 38 8.34 -0.87 -5.09
N ALA A 39 7.67 0.28 -5.23
CA ALA A 39 6.27 0.33 -5.64
C ALA A 39 6.10 -0.25 -7.06
N ASP A 40 6.97 0.11 -7.99
CA ASP A 40 6.96 -0.41 -9.36
C ASP A 40 7.19 -1.92 -9.39
N LEU A 41 8.11 -2.42 -8.57
CA LEU A 41 8.35 -3.87 -8.46
C LEU A 41 7.07 -4.60 -8.05
N GLY A 42 6.38 -4.11 -7.03
CA GLY A 42 5.12 -4.72 -6.57
C GLY A 42 4.05 -4.72 -7.66
N ASN A 43 3.86 -3.60 -8.34
CA ASN A 43 2.90 -3.51 -9.44
C ASN A 43 3.29 -4.43 -10.60
N SER A 44 4.58 -4.53 -10.93
CA SER A 44 5.05 -5.43 -11.99
C SER A 44 4.82 -6.90 -11.65
N LEU A 45 5.06 -7.30 -10.41
CA LEU A 45 4.83 -8.68 -9.96
C LEU A 45 3.37 -9.10 -10.12
N LEU A 46 2.43 -8.18 -9.92
CA LEU A 46 1.00 -8.43 -10.01
C LEU A 46 0.40 -8.09 -11.38
N ASN A 47 1.23 -7.70 -12.34
CA ASN A 47 0.79 -7.24 -13.67
C ASN A 47 -0.17 -6.03 -13.59
N ASN A 48 -0.02 -5.20 -12.59
CA ASN A 48 -0.74 -3.93 -12.49
C ASN A 48 -0.11 -2.89 -13.42
N ALA A 49 -0.88 -1.86 -13.76
CA ALA A 49 -0.31 -0.65 -14.34
C ALA A 49 0.69 -0.04 -13.34
N LEU A 50 1.78 0.56 -13.83
CA LEU A 50 2.80 1.12 -12.94
C LEU A 50 2.32 2.33 -12.14
N ASP A 51 1.22 2.96 -12.56
CA ASP A 51 0.57 4.05 -11.82
C ASP A 51 -0.54 3.58 -10.89
N ALA A 52 -0.74 2.26 -10.74
CA ALA A 52 -1.71 1.72 -9.80
C ALA A 52 -1.33 2.12 -8.36
N ALA A 53 -2.33 2.44 -7.55
CA ALA A 53 -2.12 2.86 -6.18
C ALA A 53 -1.65 1.69 -5.32
N VAL A 54 -0.70 1.97 -4.43
CA VAL A 54 -0.11 1.05 -3.46
C VAL A 54 -0.27 1.61 -2.05
N MET A 55 -0.17 0.79 -1.04
CA MET A 55 -0.10 1.27 0.35
C MET A 55 1.36 1.40 0.76
N GLU A 56 1.76 2.62 1.11
CA GLU A 56 3.08 2.91 1.66
C GLU A 56 3.00 2.89 3.18
N ILE A 57 3.85 2.10 3.80
CA ILE A 57 3.87 1.87 5.25
C ILE A 57 5.26 2.27 5.77
N ILE A 58 5.30 3.08 6.81
CA ILE A 58 6.55 3.59 7.38
C ILE A 58 6.91 2.80 8.63
N LEU A 59 8.10 2.22 8.67
CA LEU A 59 8.78 1.58 9.80
C LEU A 59 8.10 0.34 10.38
N GLN A 60 6.78 0.28 10.47
CA GLN A 60 6.08 -0.86 11.04
C GLN A 60 4.69 -0.96 10.44
N GLY A 61 4.35 -2.14 9.93
CA GLY A 61 3.03 -2.44 9.43
C GLY A 61 2.07 -2.86 10.54
N GLY A 62 0.82 -3.08 10.14
CA GLY A 62 -0.24 -3.49 11.04
C GLY A 62 -0.78 -4.87 10.72
N THR A 63 -2.02 -5.10 11.09
CA THR A 63 -2.76 -6.33 10.81
C THR A 63 -3.93 -6.01 9.89
N TYR A 64 -4.03 -6.73 8.78
CA TYR A 64 -4.98 -6.47 7.70
C TYR A 64 -5.83 -7.72 7.47
N LEU A 65 -7.16 -7.54 7.49
CA LEU A 65 -8.12 -8.60 7.19
C LEU A 65 -8.65 -8.45 5.78
N PHE A 66 -8.53 -9.50 4.97
CA PHE A 66 -9.02 -9.51 3.60
C PHE A 66 -10.42 -10.14 3.52
N SER A 67 -11.35 -9.46 2.87
CA SER A 67 -12.71 -9.95 2.70
C SER A 67 -12.87 -10.87 1.47
N HIS A 68 -11.91 -10.84 0.55
CA HIS A 68 -11.96 -11.57 -0.72
C HIS A 68 -10.63 -12.22 -1.03
N SER A 69 -10.68 -13.28 -1.82
CA SER A 69 -9.48 -13.87 -2.42
C SER A 69 -8.86 -12.91 -3.41
N THR A 70 -7.55 -12.73 -3.34
CA THR A 70 -6.79 -11.86 -4.22
C THR A 70 -5.33 -12.28 -4.24
N ARG A 71 -4.51 -11.52 -4.93
CA ARG A 71 -3.05 -11.67 -4.91
C ARG A 71 -2.44 -10.38 -4.44
N ILE A 72 -1.39 -10.51 -3.66
CA ILE A 72 -0.65 -9.37 -3.12
C ILE A 72 0.85 -9.56 -3.36
N ALA A 73 1.59 -8.48 -3.18
CA ALA A 73 3.04 -8.50 -3.03
C ALA A 73 3.42 -7.51 -1.95
N VAL A 74 4.48 -7.81 -1.21
CA VAL A 74 5.07 -6.89 -0.24
C VAL A 74 6.49 -6.61 -0.67
N THR A 75 6.80 -5.35 -0.90
CA THR A 75 8.11 -4.92 -1.42
C THR A 75 8.67 -3.79 -0.54
N GLY A 76 9.89 -3.35 -0.85
CA GLY A 76 10.54 -2.25 -0.13
C GLY A 76 11.37 -2.71 1.04
N ALA A 77 11.24 -2.02 2.17
CA ALA A 77 12.00 -2.29 3.38
C ALA A 77 11.81 -3.73 3.85
N LYS A 78 12.86 -4.30 4.44
CA LYS A 78 12.82 -5.68 4.94
C LYS A 78 12.08 -5.73 6.26
N ALA A 79 11.06 -6.58 6.35
CA ALA A 79 10.26 -6.80 7.54
C ALA A 79 9.77 -8.24 7.60
N SER A 80 9.31 -8.66 8.76
CA SER A 80 8.67 -9.95 8.95
C SER A 80 7.23 -9.87 8.45
N ILE A 81 6.87 -10.70 7.47
CA ILE A 81 5.54 -10.74 6.87
C ILE A 81 4.92 -12.10 7.18
N ARG A 82 3.71 -12.10 7.72
CA ARG A 82 2.98 -13.34 8.06
C ARG A 82 1.57 -13.30 7.50
N ILE A 83 1.15 -14.44 6.95
CA ILE A 83 -0.25 -14.66 6.56
C ILE A 83 -0.77 -15.79 7.47
N ASN A 84 -1.79 -15.49 8.27
CA ASN A 84 -2.34 -16.43 9.27
C ASN A 84 -1.25 -17.01 10.19
N ASN A 85 -0.35 -16.14 10.65
CA ASN A 85 0.81 -16.47 11.50
C ASN A 85 1.92 -17.30 10.83
N ILE A 86 1.82 -17.56 9.54
CA ILE A 86 2.84 -18.28 8.78
C ILE A 86 3.75 -17.26 8.09
N LEU A 87 5.06 -17.36 8.33
CA LEU A 87 6.05 -16.48 7.72
C LEU A 87 6.08 -16.71 6.22
N VAL A 88 6.02 -15.62 5.45
CA VAL A 88 6.09 -15.62 3.99
C VAL A 88 7.17 -14.68 3.49
N ASP A 89 7.59 -14.87 2.24
CA ASP A 89 8.64 -14.05 1.63
C ASP A 89 8.09 -12.77 1.04
N GLN A 90 8.93 -11.73 1.04
CA GLN A 90 8.71 -10.51 0.29
C GLN A 90 9.13 -10.69 -1.18
N ASN A 91 8.79 -9.70 -2.01
CA ASN A 91 9.20 -9.58 -3.41
C ASN A 91 8.73 -10.75 -4.29
N LYS A 92 7.58 -11.31 -3.99
CA LYS A 92 6.93 -12.31 -4.82
C LYS A 92 5.41 -12.22 -4.69
N VAL A 93 4.71 -12.84 -5.62
CA VAL A 93 3.25 -12.93 -5.58
C VAL A 93 2.84 -13.87 -4.46
N LEU A 94 1.93 -13.40 -3.61
CA LEU A 94 1.35 -14.16 -2.50
C LEU A 94 -0.16 -14.31 -2.74
N GLU A 95 -0.65 -15.52 -2.60
CA GLU A 95 -2.09 -15.81 -2.70
C GLU A 95 -2.78 -15.51 -1.38
N ILE A 96 -3.89 -14.79 -1.46
CA ILE A 96 -4.73 -14.45 -0.31
C ILE A 96 -6.11 -15.07 -0.51
N SER A 97 -6.63 -15.70 0.52
CA SER A 97 -8.01 -16.20 0.57
C SER A 97 -8.87 -15.28 1.44
N ALA A 98 -10.17 -15.27 1.18
CA ALA A 98 -11.12 -14.52 2.01
C ALA A 98 -10.99 -14.95 3.48
N GLY A 99 -10.88 -13.97 4.37
CA GLY A 99 -10.67 -14.20 5.80
C GLY A 99 -9.21 -14.28 6.24
N ASP A 100 -8.25 -14.22 5.32
CA ASP A 100 -6.84 -14.24 5.68
C ASP A 100 -6.43 -12.96 6.43
N LEU A 101 -5.53 -13.13 7.39
CA LEU A 101 -4.91 -12.06 8.15
C LEU A 101 -3.46 -11.88 7.71
N LEU A 102 -3.16 -10.70 7.20
CA LEU A 102 -1.78 -10.29 6.88
C LEU A 102 -1.24 -9.45 8.03
N LYS A 103 -0.10 -9.84 8.57
CA LYS A 103 0.58 -9.09 9.63
C LYS A 103 1.98 -8.73 9.19
N MET A 104 2.31 -7.47 9.32
CA MET A 104 3.64 -6.95 9.01
C MET A 104 4.29 -6.39 10.28
N GLY A 105 5.51 -6.84 10.55
CA GLY A 105 6.28 -6.40 11.70
C GLY A 105 7.05 -5.10 11.42
N ALA A 106 7.93 -4.75 12.36
CA ALA A 106 8.84 -3.61 12.22
C ALA A 106 9.91 -3.90 11.16
N THR A 107 10.37 -2.85 10.48
CA THR A 107 11.46 -2.99 9.52
C THR A 107 12.77 -3.32 10.23
N SER A 108 13.51 -4.26 9.64
CA SER A 108 14.88 -4.57 10.07
C SER A 108 15.92 -3.85 9.21
N SER A 109 15.53 -3.40 8.02
CA SER A 109 16.37 -2.63 7.10
C SER A 109 15.47 -1.84 6.18
N GLY A 110 15.77 -0.53 6.02
CA GLY A 110 14.93 0.37 5.24
C GLY A 110 13.78 0.96 6.06
N ASN A 111 13.05 1.89 5.47
CA ASN A 111 12.02 2.66 6.16
C ASN A 111 10.62 2.47 5.57
N PHE A 112 10.51 2.16 4.28
CA PHE A 112 9.24 2.14 3.56
C PHE A 112 8.91 0.74 3.06
N ILE A 113 7.79 0.19 3.54
CA ILE A 113 7.21 -1.07 3.07
C ILE A 113 6.06 -0.72 2.11
N TYR A 114 5.89 -1.51 1.06
CA TYR A 114 4.78 -1.37 0.12
C TYR A 114 3.93 -2.62 0.10
N LEU A 115 2.65 -2.46 0.43
CA LEU A 115 1.64 -3.48 0.20
C LEU A 115 0.98 -3.18 -1.14
N VAL A 116 1.07 -4.12 -2.06
CA VAL A 116 0.51 -4.01 -3.39
C VAL A 116 -0.52 -5.11 -3.58
N ILE A 117 -1.66 -4.77 -4.16
CA ILE A 117 -2.73 -5.74 -4.43
C ILE A 117 -3.02 -5.80 -5.93
N ALA A 118 -3.51 -6.93 -6.38
CA ALA A 118 -3.91 -7.10 -7.77
C ALA A 118 -5.02 -6.09 -8.12
N GLY A 119 -4.79 -5.31 -9.18
CA GLY A 119 -5.69 -4.24 -9.61
C GLY A 119 -5.48 -2.89 -8.94
N GLY A 120 -4.63 -2.82 -7.91
CA GLY A 120 -4.37 -1.58 -7.17
C GLY A 120 -5.45 -1.25 -6.15
N PHE A 121 -5.18 -0.25 -5.31
CA PHE A 121 -6.16 0.24 -4.33
C PHE A 121 -7.17 1.16 -4.99
N LEU A 122 -8.45 0.99 -4.61
CA LEU A 122 -9.54 1.82 -5.12
C LEU A 122 -9.74 3.01 -4.18
N THR A 123 -9.28 4.16 -4.60
CA THR A 123 -9.44 5.42 -3.87
C THR A 123 -9.71 6.56 -4.86
N ASP A 124 -10.06 7.72 -4.33
CA ASP A 124 -10.32 8.89 -5.17
C ASP A 124 -9.05 9.34 -5.89
N THR A 125 -9.22 9.70 -7.16
CA THR A 125 -8.17 10.34 -7.95
C THR A 125 -8.37 11.83 -7.89
N ILE A 126 -7.34 12.57 -7.45
CA ILE A 126 -7.37 14.01 -7.35
C ILE A 126 -6.19 14.58 -8.12
N LEU A 127 -6.45 15.43 -9.11
CA LEU A 127 -5.44 16.01 -10.00
C LEU A 127 -4.53 14.95 -10.63
N GLY A 128 -5.14 13.84 -11.07
CA GLY A 128 -4.45 12.75 -11.77
C GLY A 128 -3.70 11.77 -10.86
N SER A 129 -3.86 11.85 -9.54
CA SER A 129 -3.16 10.97 -8.60
C SER A 129 -4.04 10.52 -7.46
N LYS A 130 -3.81 9.31 -6.97
CA LYS A 130 -4.39 8.73 -5.75
C LYS A 130 -3.49 8.97 -4.53
N ALA A 131 -2.33 9.60 -4.70
CA ALA A 131 -1.40 9.86 -3.62
C ALA A 131 -1.97 10.81 -2.58
N VAL A 132 -1.61 10.58 -1.31
CA VAL A 132 -2.08 11.42 -0.20
C VAL A 132 -1.37 12.76 -0.20
N TYR A 133 -2.18 13.83 -0.15
CA TYR A 133 -1.75 15.18 0.18
C TYR A 133 -2.85 15.81 1.05
N HIS A 134 -2.57 16.03 2.32
CA HIS A 134 -3.58 16.33 3.33
C HIS A 134 -4.48 17.54 3.02
N ASN A 135 -3.99 18.51 2.28
CA ASN A 135 -4.76 19.70 1.92
C ASN A 135 -5.83 19.43 0.85
N ILE A 136 -5.70 18.37 0.07
CA ILE A 136 -6.62 18.03 -1.01
C ILE A 136 -7.14 16.59 -0.98
N THR A 137 -6.52 15.69 -0.19
CA THR A 137 -6.89 14.27 -0.13
C THR A 137 -7.25 13.85 1.29
N LYS A 138 -8.33 14.39 1.82
CA LYS A 138 -8.69 14.23 3.24
C LYS A 138 -8.99 12.80 3.69
N LYS A 139 -9.27 11.88 2.78
CA LYS A 139 -9.79 10.54 3.11
C LYS A 139 -8.88 9.36 2.78
N ASN A 140 -7.70 9.59 2.22
CA ASN A 140 -6.81 8.48 1.86
C ASN A 140 -5.88 8.09 3.01
N LYS A 141 -6.39 8.10 4.23
CA LYS A 141 -5.64 7.65 5.40
C LYS A 141 -6.04 6.23 5.73
N THR A 142 -5.06 5.39 5.89
CA THR A 142 -5.27 3.98 6.23
C THR A 142 -5.59 3.77 7.71
N ASN A 143 -5.45 4.81 8.54
CA ASN A 143 -5.70 4.71 9.98
C ASN A 143 -7.17 4.61 10.37
N ASP A 144 -8.07 4.85 9.42
CA ASP A 144 -9.52 4.83 9.66
C ASP A 144 -10.15 3.55 9.10
N ALA A 145 -9.56 2.39 9.33
CA ALA A 145 -10.04 1.09 8.86
C ALA A 145 -10.41 1.13 7.36
N PRO A 146 -9.44 1.23 6.47
CA PRO A 146 -9.72 1.39 5.05
C PRO A 146 -10.45 0.18 4.47
N GLU A 147 -11.48 0.48 3.71
CA GLU A 147 -12.15 -0.50 2.87
C GLU A 147 -11.77 -0.25 1.41
N MET A 148 -11.59 -1.35 0.69
CA MET A 148 -11.39 -1.28 -0.74
C MET A 148 -12.65 -1.70 -1.48
#